data_1f15f7ce36078a0c0642a71f53fe21f4
#
_entry.id   1f15f7ce36078a0c0642a71f53fe21f4
#
_cell.length_a   1.000
_cell.length_b   1.000
_cell.length_c   1.000
_cell.angle_alpha   90.00
_cell.angle_beta   90.00
_cell.angle_gamma   90.00
#
_symmetry.space_group_name_H-M   'P 1'
#
loop_
_entity.id
_entity.type
_entity.pdbx_description
1 polymer ?
#
loop_
_entity_poly.entity_id
_entity_poly.type
_entity_poly.pdbx_seq_one_letter_code
_entity_poly.pdbx_strand_id
1 'polypeptide(L)'
;MGTRGREIVGMDVEKLLALLNGAYASEWLAYYQYWLGAKVIKGPMKDAVAAELTLHATEELNHAVLVSNPILQLGGTPVLTPDGGAERSPCAYDAPA
;
A
#
# COMPACT_ATOMS: atom_id res chain seq x y z
N MET A 1 3.22 10.98 20.81
CA MET A 1 3.34 9.52 20.96
C MET A 1 4.55 8.93 20.27
N GLY A 2 5.09 9.56 19.24
CA GLY A 2 6.20 9.03 18.48
C GLY A 2 7.41 8.66 19.32
N THR A 3 7.85 9.58 20.19
CA THR A 3 9.03 9.34 21.03
C THR A 3 8.80 8.17 21.98
N ARG A 4 7.63 8.12 22.61
CA ARG A 4 7.32 7.06 23.54
C ARG A 4 7.17 5.71 22.82
N GLY A 5 6.60 5.72 21.63
CA GLY A 5 6.52 4.51 20.82
C GLY A 5 7.91 4.00 20.46
N ARG A 6 8.83 4.91 20.17
CA ARG A 6 10.20 4.54 19.86
C ARG A 6 10.90 3.87 21.04
N GLU A 7 10.63 4.33 22.26
CA GLU A 7 11.21 3.74 23.46
C GLU A 7 10.67 2.35 23.74
N ILE A 8 9.37 2.13 23.51
CA ILE A 8 8.70 0.89 23.86
C ILE A 8 9.00 -0.24 22.89
N VAL A 9 9.13 0.08 21.61
CA VAL A 9 9.30 -0.93 20.58
C VAL A 9 10.54 -1.81 20.79
N GLY A 10 11.63 -1.23 21.31
CA GLY A 10 12.84 -2.01 21.61
C GLY A 10 13.56 -2.56 20.41
N MET A 11 13.27 -2.06 19.20
CA MET A 11 13.95 -2.42 17.98
C MET A 11 14.31 -1.15 17.21
N ASP A 12 15.05 -1.30 16.11
CA ASP A 12 15.41 -0.17 15.27
C ASP A 12 14.14 0.42 14.64
N VAL A 13 13.72 1.57 15.17
CA VAL A 13 12.50 2.23 14.73
C VAL A 13 12.62 2.68 13.27
N GLU A 14 13.79 3.13 12.86
CA GLU A 14 13.98 3.56 11.48
C GLU A 14 13.79 2.39 10.50
N LYS A 15 14.28 1.22 10.88
CA LYS A 15 14.09 0.02 10.08
C LYS A 15 12.61 -0.39 10.04
N LEU A 16 11.94 -0.31 11.18
CA LEU A 16 10.51 -0.62 11.26
C LEU A 16 9.70 0.34 10.41
N LEU A 17 10.01 1.64 10.48
CA LEU A 17 9.33 2.64 9.66
C LEU A 17 9.54 2.38 8.17
N ALA A 18 10.74 1.98 7.78
CA ALA A 18 11.01 1.64 6.38
C ALA A 18 10.16 0.47 5.92
N LEU A 19 10.03 -0.56 6.75
CA LEU A 19 9.18 -1.71 6.44
C LEU A 19 7.72 -1.31 6.34
N LEU A 20 7.23 -0.50 7.26
CA LEU A 20 5.84 -0.06 7.26
C LEU A 20 5.54 0.84 6.06
N ASN A 21 6.45 1.73 5.69
CA ASN A 21 6.27 2.57 4.51
C ASN A 21 6.32 1.75 3.23
N GLY A 22 7.14 0.70 3.20
CA GLY A 22 7.13 -0.24 2.08
C GLY A 22 5.78 -0.93 1.94
N ALA A 23 5.21 -1.39 3.06
CA ALA A 23 3.89 -2.02 3.07
C ALA A 23 2.81 -1.02 2.65
N TYR A 24 2.87 0.20 3.16
CA TYR A 24 1.92 1.24 2.82
C TYR A 24 1.93 1.52 1.31
N ALA A 25 3.12 1.70 0.73
CA ALA A 25 3.25 1.93 -0.70
C ALA A 25 2.77 0.73 -1.52
N SER A 26 3.03 -0.49 -1.02
CA SER A 26 2.60 -1.72 -1.66
C SER A 26 1.06 -1.81 -1.74
N GLU A 27 0.36 -1.40 -0.67
CA GLU A 27 -1.09 -1.40 -0.67
C GLU A 27 -1.66 -0.39 -1.68
N TRP A 28 -1.04 0.79 -1.79
CA TRP A 28 -1.45 1.78 -2.77
C TRP A 28 -1.22 1.28 -4.20
N LEU A 29 -0.09 0.60 -4.43
CA LEU A 29 0.20 0.05 -5.73
C LEU A 29 -0.82 -1.02 -6.11
N ALA A 30 -1.16 -1.90 -5.17
CA ALA A 30 -2.18 -2.93 -5.40
C ALA A 30 -3.54 -2.30 -5.67
N TYR A 31 -3.90 -1.26 -4.92
CA TYR A 31 -5.13 -0.51 -5.16
C TYR A 31 -5.18 -0.01 -6.61
N TYR A 32 -4.12 0.63 -7.05
CA TYR A 32 -4.06 1.17 -8.40
C TYR A 32 -4.19 0.08 -9.46
N GLN A 33 -3.51 -1.04 -9.26
CA GLN A 33 -3.55 -2.15 -10.21
C GLN A 33 -4.96 -2.74 -10.33
N TYR A 34 -5.63 -2.95 -9.22
CA TYR A 34 -7.01 -3.44 -9.24
C TYR A 34 -7.96 -2.42 -9.83
N TRP A 35 -7.81 -1.16 -9.43
CA TRP A 35 -8.65 -0.10 -9.96
C TRP A 35 -8.49 0.03 -11.48
N LEU A 36 -7.25 0.07 -11.96
CA LEU A 36 -6.99 0.18 -13.38
C LEU A 36 -7.49 -1.06 -14.12
N GLY A 37 -7.23 -2.24 -13.57
CA GLY A 37 -7.72 -3.49 -14.15
C GLY A 37 -9.22 -3.45 -14.35
N ALA A 38 -9.96 -2.95 -13.37
CA ALA A 38 -11.42 -2.84 -13.46
C ALA A 38 -11.84 -1.91 -14.60
N LYS A 39 -11.03 -0.88 -14.89
CA LYS A 39 -11.35 0.08 -15.95
C LYS A 39 -11.07 -0.46 -17.35
N VAL A 40 -10.05 -1.29 -17.50
CA VAL A 40 -9.59 -1.72 -18.82
C VAL A 40 -10.01 -3.14 -19.20
N ILE A 41 -10.61 -3.89 -18.30
CA ILE A 41 -11.02 -5.27 -18.56
C ILE A 41 -12.01 -5.32 -19.72
N LYS A 42 -11.87 -6.35 -20.56
CA LYS A 42 -12.75 -6.56 -21.72
C LYS A 42 -13.24 -7.98 -21.75
N GLY A 43 -14.24 -8.22 -22.56
CA GLY A 43 -14.76 -9.55 -22.76
C GLY A 43 -16.17 -9.71 -22.20
N PRO A 44 -16.79 -10.89 -22.45
CA PRO A 44 -18.20 -11.12 -22.07
C PRO A 44 -18.43 -11.10 -20.56
N MET A 45 -17.38 -11.37 -19.75
CA MET A 45 -17.50 -11.38 -18.29
C MET A 45 -16.98 -10.08 -17.66
N LYS A 46 -16.79 -9.02 -18.46
CA LYS A 46 -16.12 -7.82 -17.95
C LYS A 46 -16.81 -7.19 -16.75
N ASP A 47 -18.13 -7.17 -16.73
CA ASP A 47 -18.86 -6.51 -15.65
C ASP A 47 -18.66 -7.24 -14.32
N ALA A 48 -18.75 -8.56 -14.34
CA ALA A 48 -18.53 -9.37 -13.14
C ALA A 48 -17.09 -9.27 -12.65
N VAL A 49 -16.13 -9.33 -13.56
CA VAL A 49 -14.71 -9.25 -13.21
C VAL A 49 -14.37 -7.85 -12.72
N ALA A 50 -14.89 -6.81 -13.38
CA ALA A 50 -14.66 -5.42 -12.94
C ALA A 50 -15.20 -5.19 -11.53
N ALA A 51 -16.36 -5.76 -11.20
CA ALA A 51 -16.93 -5.64 -9.87
C ALA A 51 -16.01 -6.26 -8.81
N GLU A 52 -15.45 -7.45 -9.09
CA GLU A 52 -14.51 -8.10 -8.18
C GLU A 52 -13.23 -7.30 -8.03
N LEU A 53 -12.68 -6.78 -9.13
CA LEU A 53 -11.47 -5.98 -9.09
C LEU A 53 -11.69 -4.69 -8.29
N THR A 54 -12.86 -4.08 -8.44
CA THR A 54 -13.20 -2.87 -7.67
C THR A 54 -13.30 -3.17 -6.18
N LEU A 55 -13.87 -4.33 -5.84
CA LEU A 55 -13.94 -4.76 -4.45
C LEU A 55 -12.54 -4.94 -3.86
N HIS A 56 -11.65 -5.61 -4.59
CA HIS A 56 -10.28 -5.80 -4.15
C HIS A 56 -9.54 -4.46 -4.01
N ALA A 57 -9.80 -3.51 -4.93
CA ALA A 57 -9.22 -2.19 -4.82
C ALA A 57 -9.63 -1.51 -3.52
N THR A 58 -10.92 -1.59 -3.17
CA THR A 58 -11.42 -1.00 -1.93
C THR A 58 -10.76 -1.64 -0.71
N GLU A 59 -10.57 -2.96 -0.74
CA GLU A 59 -9.89 -3.66 0.36
C GLU A 59 -8.45 -3.19 0.53
N GLU A 60 -7.72 -3.01 -0.58
CA GLU A 60 -6.35 -2.54 -0.51
C GLU A 60 -6.26 -1.10 0.00
N LEU A 61 -7.23 -0.27 -0.36
CA LEU A 61 -7.29 1.10 0.16
C LEU A 61 -7.48 1.09 1.68
N ASN A 62 -8.36 0.23 2.18
CA ASN A 62 -8.57 0.10 3.62
C ASN A 62 -7.31 -0.40 4.32
N HIS A 63 -6.58 -1.33 3.71
CA HIS A 63 -5.32 -1.82 4.26
C HIS A 63 -4.30 -0.67 4.35
N ALA A 64 -4.22 0.18 3.32
CA ALA A 64 -3.31 1.32 3.34
C ALA A 64 -3.61 2.24 4.53
N VAL A 65 -4.89 2.51 4.77
CA VAL A 65 -5.30 3.34 5.90
C VAL A 65 -4.86 2.70 7.22
N LEU A 66 -5.07 1.39 7.37
CA LEU A 66 -4.68 0.69 8.59
C LEU A 66 -3.16 0.70 8.81
N VAL A 67 -2.38 0.56 7.74
CA VAL A 67 -0.92 0.58 7.85
C VAL A 67 -0.42 1.98 8.20
N SER A 68 -1.12 3.02 7.79
CA SER A 68 -0.71 4.40 8.10
C SER A 68 -0.72 4.69 9.60
N ASN A 69 -1.59 4.04 10.35
CA ASN A 69 -1.73 4.32 11.78
C ASN A 69 -0.46 4.01 12.57
N PRO A 70 0.15 2.82 12.49
CA PRO A 70 1.40 2.57 13.21
C PRO A 70 2.55 3.46 12.73
N ILE A 71 2.56 3.85 11.45
CA ILE A 71 3.58 4.78 10.97
C ILE A 71 3.49 6.10 11.74
N LEU A 72 2.28 6.64 11.84
CA LEU A 72 2.06 7.90 12.56
C LEU A 72 2.36 7.76 14.05
N GLN A 73 1.98 6.64 14.65
CA GLN A 73 2.21 6.39 16.07
C GLN A 73 3.69 6.32 16.40
N LEU A 74 4.52 5.88 15.46
CA LEU A 74 5.97 5.81 15.65
C LEU A 74 6.65 7.13 15.30
N GLY A 75 5.88 8.16 14.95
CA GLY A 75 6.44 9.47 14.64
C GLY A 75 6.91 9.64 13.21
N GLY A 76 6.56 8.68 12.34
CA GLY A 76 6.88 8.78 10.92
C GLY A 76 5.76 9.42 10.12
N THR A 77 5.98 9.53 8.83
CA THR A 77 4.99 10.04 7.89
C THR A 77 4.77 9.00 6.80
N PRO A 78 3.51 8.59 6.53
CA PRO A 78 3.27 7.69 5.42
C PRO A 78 3.64 8.38 4.11
N VAL A 79 4.43 7.69 3.29
CA VAL A 79 4.90 8.27 2.04
C VAL A 79 4.80 7.26 0.91
N LEU A 80 4.54 7.78 -0.28
CA LEU A 80 4.55 7.02 -1.51
C LEU A 80 5.73 7.49 -2.33
N THR A 81 6.81 6.72 -2.28
CA THR A 81 7.98 7.04 -3.08
C THR A 81 8.21 5.90 -4.06
N PRO A 82 8.70 6.21 -5.27
CA PRO A 82 9.03 5.15 -6.22
C PRO A 82 9.98 4.11 -5.63
N ASP A 83 10.98 4.55 -4.90
CA ASP A 83 11.97 3.66 -4.30
C ASP A 83 11.33 2.75 -3.24
N GLY A 84 10.50 3.31 -2.36
CA GLY A 84 9.85 2.54 -1.31
C GLY A 84 8.78 1.61 -1.87
N GLY A 85 7.98 2.09 -2.84
CA GLY A 85 6.86 1.34 -3.38
C GLY A 85 7.28 0.30 -4.38
N ALA A 86 8.00 0.70 -5.43
CA ALA A 86 8.31 -0.18 -6.55
C ALA A 86 9.25 -1.32 -6.14
N GLU A 87 10.22 -1.05 -5.30
CA GLU A 87 11.23 -2.03 -4.92
C GLU A 87 10.73 -3.05 -3.92
N ARG A 88 9.73 -2.70 -3.12
CA ARG A 88 9.28 -3.53 -2.01
C ARG A 88 7.92 -4.14 -2.21
N SER A 89 7.27 -3.82 -3.32
CA SER A 89 5.97 -4.39 -3.63
C SER A 89 6.14 -5.77 -4.23
N PRO A 90 5.41 -6.77 -3.70
CA PRO A 90 5.40 -8.08 -4.33
C PRO A 90 4.75 -8.07 -5.71
N CYS A 91 3.94 -7.04 -5.98
CA CYS A 91 3.30 -6.84 -7.28
C CYS A 91 4.01 -5.69 -7.98
N ALA A 92 5.19 -5.97 -8.52
CA ALA A 92 5.98 -4.93 -9.17
C ALA A 92 5.13 -4.18 -10.19
N TYR A 93 5.14 -2.87 -10.09
CA TYR A 93 4.39 -2.03 -11.01
C TYR A 93 5.28 -1.64 -12.16
N ASP A 94 4.92 -2.10 -13.35
CA ASP A 94 5.59 -1.69 -14.58
C ASP A 94 4.87 -0.46 -15.10
N ALA A 95 5.38 0.70 -14.74
CA ALA A 95 4.80 1.94 -15.21
C ALA A 95 4.86 1.96 -16.73
N PRO A 96 3.76 2.29 -17.40
CA PRO A 96 3.82 2.48 -18.85
C PRO A 96 4.80 3.60 -19.16
N ALA A 97 5.59 3.38 -20.15
CA ALA A 97 6.62 4.33 -20.54
C ALA A 97 6.05 5.68 -20.91
#